data_0a8edf7a002b76be0fa53685e0c8e270
#
_entry.id   0a8edf7a002b76be0fa53685e0c8e270
#
_cell.length_a   1.000
_cell.length_b   1.000
_cell.length_c   1.000
_cell.angle_alpha   90.00
_cell.angle_beta   90.00
_cell.angle_gamma   90.00
#
_symmetry.space_group_name_H-M   'P 1'
#
loop_
_entity.id
_entity.type
_entity.pdbx_description
1 polymer ?
#
loop_
_entity_poly.entity_id
_entity_poly.type
_entity_poly.pdbx_seq_one_letter_code
_entity_poly.pdbx_strand_id
1 'polypeptide(L)'
;MRRRSFLVSVPLLGLAQALGCTDPRSHAHGVYLLVDTSGTYAEEIGKAQLIVNYLLGSLQPGDSLAIARVRSRSFSEKDIIAKATFDQRPSQANAQKRLLKERVEAFAATARGSANTDITGGLIQGALFLKETGAGRKTILIFSDMQEELDKATQRDFPIDLQDIRVVAVNVVKLRTDNLDPRLYLGRLEGWQKRVEAAGAREWRVINDLEHLDALLNS
;
A
#
# COMPACT_ATOMS: atom_id res chain seq x y z
N MET A 1 -51.91 42.11 -53.87
CA MET A 1 -50.46 41.88 -53.47
C MET A 1 -50.42 41.33 -52.04
N ARG A 2 -50.23 40.01 -51.87
CA ARG A 2 -50.15 39.38 -50.55
C ARG A 2 -48.67 39.07 -50.23
N ARG A 3 -48.14 39.77 -49.23
CA ARG A 3 -46.77 39.48 -48.67
C ARG A 3 -46.84 38.25 -47.75
N ARG A 4 -46.12 37.17 -48.11
CA ARG A 4 -45.95 36.00 -47.27
C ARG A 4 -44.69 36.23 -46.41
N SER A 5 -44.89 36.32 -45.09
CA SER A 5 -43.78 36.33 -44.12
C SER A 5 -43.38 34.90 -43.84
N PHE A 6 -42.12 34.56 -44.12
CA PHE A 6 -41.51 33.31 -43.71
C PHE A 6 -40.93 33.44 -42.30
N LEU A 7 -41.50 32.72 -41.36
CA LEU A 7 -40.96 32.52 -40.03
C LEU A 7 -39.88 31.42 -40.11
N VAL A 8 -38.61 31.83 -39.91
CA VAL A 8 -37.49 30.91 -39.78
C VAL A 8 -37.42 30.49 -38.32
N SER A 9 -37.78 29.24 -38.04
CA SER A 9 -37.59 28.62 -36.72
C SER A 9 -36.15 28.15 -36.60
N VAL A 10 -35.38 28.77 -35.70
CA VAL A 10 -34.02 28.33 -35.31
C VAL A 10 -34.18 27.26 -34.24
N PRO A 11 -33.68 26.02 -34.43
CA PRO A 11 -33.66 25.04 -33.36
C PRO A 11 -32.54 25.41 -32.37
N LEU A 12 -32.94 25.67 -31.13
CA LEU A 12 -32.02 25.83 -30.00
C LEU A 12 -31.43 24.43 -29.67
N LEU A 13 -30.23 24.14 -30.20
CA LEU A 13 -29.49 22.97 -29.77
C LEU A 13 -29.01 23.21 -28.33
N GLY A 14 -29.68 22.61 -27.36
CA GLY A 14 -29.24 22.57 -25.97
C GLY A 14 -27.98 21.76 -25.84
N LEU A 15 -26.85 22.45 -25.58
CA LEU A 15 -25.62 21.84 -25.20
C LEU A 15 -25.78 21.27 -23.77
N ALA A 16 -26.15 20.00 -23.64
CA ALA A 16 -26.11 19.27 -22.40
C ALA A 16 -24.62 19.09 -22.03
N GLN A 17 -24.08 19.99 -21.20
CA GLN A 17 -22.82 19.77 -20.54
C GLN A 17 -23.00 18.63 -19.55
N ALA A 18 -22.50 17.45 -19.91
CA ALA A 18 -22.31 16.34 -18.99
C ALA A 18 -21.23 16.79 -17.98
N LEU A 19 -21.67 17.32 -16.84
CA LEU A 19 -20.83 17.48 -15.65
C LEU A 19 -20.49 16.06 -15.19
N GLY A 20 -19.39 15.51 -15.71
CA GLY A 20 -18.80 14.28 -15.21
C GLY A 20 -18.39 14.51 -13.77
N CYS A 21 -19.17 13.97 -12.81
CA CYS A 21 -18.72 13.83 -11.44
C CYS A 21 -17.51 12.90 -11.46
N THR A 22 -16.31 13.45 -11.49
CA THR A 22 -15.09 12.69 -11.23
C THR A 22 -15.17 12.22 -9.78
N ASP A 23 -15.18 10.90 -9.57
CA ASP A 23 -15.12 10.31 -8.23
C ASP A 23 -13.86 10.86 -7.52
N PRO A 24 -13.97 11.59 -6.40
CA PRO A 24 -12.83 12.14 -5.70
C PRO A 24 -11.82 11.07 -5.27
N ARG A 25 -12.26 9.80 -5.16
CA ARG A 25 -11.38 8.68 -4.84
C ARG A 25 -10.42 8.32 -5.96
N SER A 26 -10.71 8.69 -7.22
CA SER A 26 -9.81 8.44 -8.35
C SER A 26 -8.44 9.12 -8.19
N HIS A 27 -8.36 10.18 -7.41
CA HIS A 27 -7.12 10.91 -7.10
C HIS A 27 -6.51 10.53 -5.75
N ALA A 28 -7.25 9.81 -4.90
CA ALA A 28 -6.76 9.40 -3.59
C ALA A 28 -5.66 8.34 -3.71
N HIS A 29 -4.77 8.32 -2.73
CA HIS A 29 -3.72 7.32 -2.59
C HIS A 29 -4.07 6.36 -1.44
N GLY A 30 -4.12 5.07 -1.74
CA GLY A 30 -4.18 4.00 -0.74
C GLY A 30 -2.78 3.43 -0.53
N VAL A 31 -2.33 3.41 0.71
CA VAL A 31 -1.04 2.82 1.09
C VAL A 31 -1.24 1.72 2.13
N TYR A 32 -0.64 0.56 1.90
CA TYR A 32 -0.59 -0.52 2.86
C TYR A 32 0.87 -0.80 3.22
N LEU A 33 1.25 -0.54 4.46
CA LEU A 33 2.60 -0.81 4.96
C LEU A 33 2.61 -2.14 5.72
N LEU A 34 3.35 -3.09 5.19
CA LEU A 34 3.59 -4.39 5.79
C LEU A 34 4.94 -4.36 6.50
N VAL A 35 4.95 -4.53 7.83
CA VAL A 35 6.14 -4.46 8.67
C VAL A 35 6.50 -5.86 9.15
N ASP A 36 7.69 -6.31 8.78
CA ASP A 36 8.24 -7.55 9.31
C ASP A 36 8.63 -7.37 10.78
N THR A 37 8.15 -8.29 11.60
CA THR A 37 8.46 -8.34 13.03
C THR A 37 9.16 -9.65 13.41
N SER A 38 9.74 -10.37 12.44
CA SER A 38 10.53 -11.57 12.70
C SER A 38 11.75 -11.26 13.57
N GLY A 39 12.29 -12.28 14.25
CA GLY A 39 13.34 -12.10 15.25
C GLY A 39 14.60 -11.42 14.72
N THR A 40 14.94 -11.62 13.45
CA THR A 40 16.08 -10.98 12.77
C THR A 40 15.84 -9.53 12.40
N TYR A 41 14.57 -9.11 12.30
CA TYR A 41 14.19 -7.78 11.85
C TYR A 41 13.68 -6.85 12.96
N ALA A 42 13.58 -7.36 14.21
CA ALA A 42 13.12 -6.59 15.37
C ALA A 42 13.96 -5.33 15.65
N GLU A 43 15.27 -5.37 15.35
CA GLU A 43 16.19 -4.24 15.52
C GLU A 43 15.91 -3.10 14.52
N GLU A 44 15.19 -3.39 13.41
CA GLU A 44 14.87 -2.43 12.36
C GLU A 44 13.57 -1.65 12.61
N ILE A 45 12.83 -1.99 13.70
CA ILE A 45 11.53 -1.34 14.03
C ILE A 45 11.61 0.19 14.07
N GLY A 46 12.74 0.74 14.54
CA GLY A 46 12.98 2.19 14.53
C GLY A 46 12.91 2.81 13.13
N LYS A 47 13.42 2.12 12.12
CA LYS A 47 13.34 2.57 10.72
C LYS A 47 11.89 2.46 10.19
N ALA A 48 11.15 1.41 10.57
CA ALA A 48 9.74 1.31 10.23
C ALA A 48 8.93 2.49 10.78
N GLN A 49 9.23 2.96 12.00
CA GLN A 49 8.61 4.15 12.58
C GLN A 49 8.91 5.43 11.77
N LEU A 50 10.13 5.57 11.21
CA LEU A 50 10.46 6.69 10.33
C LEU A 50 9.60 6.66 9.05
N ILE A 51 9.40 5.49 8.46
CA ILE A 51 8.51 5.31 7.29
C ILE A 51 7.09 5.72 7.65
N VAL A 52 6.57 5.26 8.80
CA VAL A 52 5.21 5.64 9.25
C VAL A 52 5.09 7.14 9.43
N ASN A 53 6.04 7.79 10.09
CA ASN A 53 6.03 9.24 10.28
C ASN A 53 6.06 9.99 8.93
N TYR A 54 6.87 9.51 7.99
CA TYR A 54 6.92 10.05 6.65
C TYR A 54 5.57 9.90 5.93
N LEU A 55 4.95 8.71 5.94
CA LEU A 55 3.64 8.48 5.33
C LEU A 55 2.55 9.38 5.93
N LEU A 56 2.53 9.51 7.26
CA LEU A 56 1.57 10.40 7.94
C LEU A 56 1.77 11.88 7.60
N GLY A 57 3.01 12.29 7.30
CA GLY A 57 3.32 13.65 6.83
C GLY A 57 2.91 13.88 5.37
N SER A 58 3.09 12.89 4.50
CA SER A 58 2.94 13.02 3.04
C SER A 58 1.51 12.81 2.56
N LEU A 59 0.76 11.85 3.16
CA LEU A 59 -0.60 11.53 2.75
C LEU A 59 -1.56 12.70 3.01
N GLN A 60 -2.51 12.90 2.09
CA GLN A 60 -3.44 14.01 2.09
C GLN A 60 -4.81 13.60 2.66
N PRO A 61 -5.68 14.55 3.01
CA PRO A 61 -7.10 14.28 3.26
C PRO A 61 -7.72 13.49 2.10
N GLY A 62 -8.48 12.44 2.42
CA GLY A 62 -9.05 11.52 1.43
C GLY A 62 -8.19 10.28 1.15
N ASP A 63 -6.88 10.31 1.45
CA ASP A 63 -6.01 9.16 1.31
C ASP A 63 -6.28 8.08 2.37
N SER A 64 -5.82 6.87 2.13
CA SER A 64 -5.99 5.74 3.03
C SER A 64 -4.64 5.16 3.42
N LEU A 65 -4.48 4.80 4.69
CA LEU A 65 -3.31 4.13 5.21
C LEU A 65 -3.72 2.94 6.08
N ALA A 66 -3.10 1.80 5.85
CA ALA A 66 -3.09 0.71 6.81
C ALA A 66 -1.66 0.28 7.09
N ILE A 67 -1.40 -0.10 8.33
CA ILE A 67 -0.12 -0.63 8.80
C ILE A 67 -0.40 -1.98 9.41
N ALA A 68 0.26 -3.00 8.90
CA ALA A 68 0.11 -4.38 9.35
C ALA A 68 1.48 -5.01 9.64
N ARG A 69 1.47 -6.00 10.51
CA ARG A 69 2.66 -6.79 10.81
C ARG A 69 2.68 -8.08 10.01
N VAL A 70 3.86 -8.56 9.67
CA VAL A 70 4.07 -9.92 9.16
C VAL A 70 4.24 -10.88 10.32
N ARG A 71 3.53 -12.03 10.26
CA ARG A 71 3.61 -13.15 11.21
C ARG A 71 3.52 -14.48 10.49
N SER A 72 3.42 -15.57 11.29
CA SER A 72 3.29 -16.93 10.79
C SER A 72 2.05 -17.19 9.90
N ARG A 73 1.01 -16.36 10.00
CA ARG A 73 -0.22 -16.41 9.19
C ARG A 73 -0.76 -15.00 9.04
N SER A 74 -0.20 -14.24 8.10
CA SER A 74 -0.49 -12.80 7.94
C SER A 74 -1.77 -12.49 7.15
N PHE A 75 -2.51 -13.51 6.72
CA PHE A 75 -3.80 -13.31 6.08
C PHE A 75 -4.90 -13.19 7.13
N SER A 76 -4.88 -12.07 7.87
CA SER A 76 -5.88 -11.78 8.91
C SER A 76 -5.95 -10.29 9.20
N GLU A 77 -7.17 -9.75 9.34
CA GLU A 77 -7.37 -8.39 9.82
C GLU A 77 -6.79 -8.13 11.22
N LYS A 78 -6.61 -9.19 12.03
CA LYS A 78 -5.99 -9.09 13.37
C LYS A 78 -4.52 -8.69 13.32
N ASP A 79 -3.89 -8.78 12.15
CA ASP A 79 -2.52 -8.37 11.93
C ASP A 79 -2.41 -6.90 11.51
N ILE A 80 -3.53 -6.25 11.20
CA ILE A 80 -3.59 -4.82 10.98
C ILE A 80 -3.47 -4.10 12.32
N ILE A 81 -2.36 -3.39 12.50
CA ILE A 81 -2.05 -2.60 13.71
C ILE A 81 -2.95 -1.38 13.78
N ALA A 82 -3.06 -0.67 12.64
CA ALA A 82 -3.90 0.51 12.50
C ALA A 82 -4.30 0.70 11.05
N LYS A 83 -5.53 1.16 10.81
CA LYS A 83 -6.01 1.57 9.48
C LYS A 83 -6.92 2.78 9.57
N ALA A 84 -6.86 3.65 8.57
CA ALA A 84 -7.76 4.79 8.42
C ALA A 84 -7.87 5.22 6.95
N THR A 85 -9.06 5.66 6.54
CA THR A 85 -9.23 6.58 5.41
C THR A 85 -9.40 7.96 6.00
N PHE A 86 -8.52 8.89 5.65
CA PHE A 86 -8.48 10.22 6.23
C PHE A 86 -9.66 11.04 5.72
N ASP A 87 -10.33 11.74 6.66
CA ASP A 87 -11.44 12.63 6.34
C ASP A 87 -10.99 13.74 5.35
N GLN A 88 -11.90 14.20 4.51
CA GLN A 88 -11.61 15.29 3.56
C GLN A 88 -11.32 16.63 4.28
N ARG A 89 -11.78 16.79 5.51
CA ARG A 89 -11.51 17.96 6.34
C ARG A 89 -10.14 17.86 6.99
N PRO A 90 -9.19 18.80 6.71
CA PRO A 90 -7.81 18.71 7.18
C PRO A 90 -7.66 18.54 8.70
N SER A 91 -8.51 19.21 9.51
CA SER A 91 -8.47 19.10 10.97
C SER A 91 -8.81 17.68 11.45
N GLN A 92 -9.78 17.04 10.85
CA GLN A 92 -10.18 15.66 11.16
C GLN A 92 -9.14 14.67 10.67
N ALA A 93 -8.63 14.85 9.45
CA ALA A 93 -7.53 14.03 8.93
C ALA A 93 -6.30 14.07 9.85
N ASN A 94 -5.93 15.26 10.34
CA ASN A 94 -4.81 15.41 11.27
C ASN A 94 -5.07 14.73 12.63
N ALA A 95 -6.31 14.77 13.13
CA ALA A 95 -6.68 14.03 14.34
C ALA A 95 -6.58 12.52 14.14
N GLN A 96 -7.06 12.00 13.01
CA GLN A 96 -6.96 10.58 12.64
C GLN A 96 -5.49 10.13 12.49
N LYS A 97 -4.64 10.96 11.88
CA LYS A 97 -3.20 10.69 11.73
C LYS A 97 -2.51 10.58 13.09
N ARG A 98 -2.81 11.49 14.04
CA ARG A 98 -2.27 11.40 15.41
C ARG A 98 -2.69 10.11 16.10
N LEU A 99 -3.96 9.76 16.05
CA LEU A 99 -4.48 8.54 16.66
C LEU A 99 -3.82 7.28 16.03
N LEU A 100 -3.61 7.29 14.72
CA LEU A 100 -2.93 6.19 14.03
C LEU A 100 -1.47 6.07 14.48
N LYS A 101 -0.76 7.20 14.61
CA LYS A 101 0.61 7.26 15.13
C LYS A 101 0.69 6.66 16.54
N GLU A 102 -0.18 7.09 17.46
CA GLU A 102 -0.24 6.59 18.84
C GLU A 102 -0.42 5.06 18.90
N ARG A 103 -1.29 4.51 18.04
CA ARG A 103 -1.49 3.05 17.95
C ARG A 103 -0.24 2.31 17.49
N VAL A 104 0.47 2.87 16.50
CA VAL A 104 1.73 2.26 16.00
C VAL A 104 2.82 2.33 17.05
N GLU A 105 2.96 3.44 17.76
CA GLU A 105 3.94 3.60 18.86
C GLU A 105 3.65 2.63 20.01
N ALA A 106 2.39 2.49 20.41
CA ALA A 106 1.98 1.53 21.44
C ALA A 106 2.27 0.08 21.00
N PHE A 107 2.04 -0.24 19.73
CA PHE A 107 2.39 -1.54 19.17
C PHE A 107 3.92 -1.75 19.21
N ALA A 108 4.72 -0.80 18.73
CA ALA A 108 6.17 -0.91 18.69
C ALA A 108 6.79 -1.15 20.07
N ALA A 109 6.23 -0.52 21.13
CA ALA A 109 6.67 -0.70 22.50
C ALA A 109 6.42 -2.11 23.06
N THR A 110 5.47 -2.87 22.48
CA THR A 110 5.06 -4.21 22.95
C THR A 110 5.32 -5.31 21.93
N ALA A 111 5.82 -4.97 20.76
CA ALA A 111 6.07 -5.90 19.67
C ALA A 111 7.01 -7.02 20.10
N ARG A 112 6.61 -8.26 19.84
CA ARG A 112 7.45 -9.46 20.02
C ARG A 112 7.70 -10.08 18.66
N GLY A 113 8.90 -10.63 18.49
CA GLY A 113 9.28 -11.33 17.25
C GLY A 113 8.33 -12.48 16.93
N SER A 114 8.12 -12.70 15.64
CA SER A 114 7.42 -13.88 15.09
C SER A 114 8.42 -14.96 14.76
N ALA A 115 8.03 -16.23 14.95
CA ALA A 115 8.84 -17.38 14.57
C ALA A 115 8.88 -17.63 13.06
N ASN A 116 7.84 -17.24 12.35
CA ASN A 116 7.68 -17.43 10.91
C ASN A 116 7.26 -16.11 10.25
N THR A 117 7.49 -16.02 8.94
CA THR A 117 7.28 -14.80 8.14
C THR A 117 6.41 -15.14 6.93
N ASP A 118 5.16 -14.66 6.94
CA ASP A 118 4.18 -14.88 5.88
C ASP A 118 3.94 -13.59 5.08
N ILE A 119 4.87 -13.24 4.20
CA ILE A 119 4.77 -12.04 3.36
C ILE A 119 3.63 -12.19 2.35
N THR A 120 3.47 -13.39 1.79
CA THR A 120 2.39 -13.68 0.82
C THR A 120 1.01 -13.41 1.41
N GLY A 121 0.74 -13.86 2.64
CA GLY A 121 -0.52 -13.55 3.32
C GLY A 121 -0.73 -12.07 3.56
N GLY A 122 0.34 -11.37 3.93
CA GLY A 122 0.32 -9.91 4.08
C GLY A 122 0.01 -9.18 2.77
N LEU A 123 0.58 -9.62 1.64
CA LEU A 123 0.27 -9.07 0.30
C LEU A 123 -1.19 -9.25 -0.07
N ILE A 124 -1.77 -10.44 0.17
CA ILE A 124 -3.18 -10.71 -0.11
C ILE A 124 -4.08 -9.80 0.74
N GLN A 125 -3.80 -9.69 2.04
CA GLN A 125 -4.55 -8.80 2.95
C GLN A 125 -4.43 -7.32 2.52
N GLY A 126 -3.23 -6.90 2.13
CA GLY A 126 -2.98 -5.55 1.62
C GLY A 126 -3.74 -5.26 0.32
N ALA A 127 -3.77 -6.20 -0.61
CA ALA A 127 -4.51 -6.07 -1.86
C ALA A 127 -6.02 -5.94 -1.62
N LEU A 128 -6.59 -6.74 -0.70
CA LEU A 128 -8.00 -6.62 -0.32
C LEU A 128 -8.31 -5.26 0.27
N PHE A 129 -7.53 -4.81 1.26
CA PHE A 129 -7.69 -3.47 1.85
C PHE A 129 -7.66 -2.37 0.79
N LEU A 130 -6.64 -2.38 -0.09
CA LEU A 130 -6.47 -1.35 -1.11
C LEU A 130 -7.61 -1.32 -2.15
N LYS A 131 -8.16 -2.49 -2.49
CA LYS A 131 -9.34 -2.58 -3.37
C LYS A 131 -10.59 -2.01 -2.70
N GLU A 132 -10.79 -2.25 -1.42
CA GLU A 132 -11.91 -1.70 -0.64
C GLU A 132 -11.87 -0.18 -0.51
N THR A 133 -10.68 0.45 -0.47
CA THR A 133 -10.56 1.92 -0.37
C THR A 133 -11.12 2.65 -1.59
N GLY A 134 -11.14 2.02 -2.76
CA GLY A 134 -11.49 2.65 -4.03
C GLY A 134 -10.49 3.70 -4.50
N ALA A 135 -9.30 3.80 -3.88
CA ALA A 135 -8.25 4.74 -4.25
C ALA A 135 -7.75 4.48 -5.68
N GLY A 136 -7.51 5.56 -6.44
CA GLY A 136 -6.98 5.46 -7.81
C GLY A 136 -5.51 5.05 -7.85
N ARG A 137 -4.72 5.44 -6.86
CA ARG A 137 -3.33 4.99 -6.68
C ARG A 137 -3.25 4.02 -5.50
N LYS A 138 -2.63 2.87 -5.71
CA LYS A 138 -2.55 1.81 -4.71
C LYS A 138 -1.10 1.36 -4.57
N THR A 139 -0.58 1.38 -3.35
CA THR A 139 0.81 0.99 -3.07
C THR A 139 0.89 0.08 -1.86
N ILE A 140 1.57 -1.06 -1.99
CA ILE A 140 2.00 -1.88 -0.87
C ILE A 140 3.49 -1.63 -0.65
N LEU A 141 3.84 -1.23 0.56
CA LEU A 141 5.22 -1.13 1.03
C LEU A 141 5.51 -2.34 1.92
N ILE A 142 6.60 -3.06 1.63
CA ILE A 142 7.02 -4.24 2.41
C ILE A 142 8.34 -3.89 3.09
N PHE A 143 8.29 -3.66 4.39
CA PHE A 143 9.48 -3.44 5.21
C PHE A 143 9.93 -4.78 5.80
N SER A 144 10.85 -5.46 5.11
CA SER A 144 11.30 -6.83 5.41
C SER A 144 12.62 -7.13 4.71
N ASP A 145 13.38 -8.13 5.20
CA ASP A 145 14.50 -8.73 4.48
C ASP A 145 14.04 -9.62 3.29
N MET A 146 12.73 -9.73 3.10
CA MET A 146 12.08 -10.54 2.05
C MET A 146 12.33 -12.04 2.18
N GLN A 147 12.77 -12.53 3.34
CA GLN A 147 12.87 -13.95 3.64
C GLN A 147 11.50 -14.47 4.11
N GLU A 148 10.81 -15.22 3.27
CA GLU A 148 9.53 -15.84 3.65
C GLU A 148 9.76 -17.22 4.27
N GLU A 149 9.22 -17.42 5.47
CA GLU A 149 9.24 -18.69 6.18
C GLU A 149 7.81 -19.05 6.59
N LEU A 150 7.19 -19.92 5.82
CA LEU A 150 5.80 -20.36 6.07
C LEU A 150 5.76 -21.47 7.11
N ASP A 151 4.74 -21.41 7.97
CA ASP A 151 4.35 -22.56 8.80
C ASP A 151 3.92 -23.74 7.90
N LYS A 152 4.34 -24.94 8.23
CA LYS A 152 4.00 -26.20 7.50
C LYS A 152 2.48 -26.41 7.33
N ALA A 153 1.67 -25.84 8.21
CA ALA A 153 0.22 -25.89 8.14
C ALA A 153 -0.40 -24.77 7.28
N THR A 154 0.41 -23.90 6.68
CA THR A 154 -0.10 -22.83 5.84
C THR A 154 -0.42 -23.38 4.45
N GLN A 155 -1.70 -23.63 4.20
CA GLN A 155 -2.22 -23.92 2.86
C GLN A 155 -3.03 -22.73 2.36
N ARG A 156 -2.83 -22.36 1.09
CA ARG A 156 -3.58 -21.31 0.41
C ARG A 156 -4.02 -21.78 -0.96
N ASP A 157 -5.34 -21.81 -1.15
CA ASP A 157 -5.97 -22.26 -2.39
C ASP A 157 -6.40 -21.08 -3.28
N PHE A 158 -6.05 -19.84 -2.89
CA PHE A 158 -6.40 -18.63 -3.65
C PHE A 158 -5.15 -17.88 -4.11
N PRO A 159 -5.19 -17.36 -5.35
CA PRO A 159 -4.06 -16.65 -5.94
C PRO A 159 -3.88 -15.28 -5.30
N ILE A 160 -2.66 -14.74 -5.40
CA ILE A 160 -2.38 -13.33 -5.13
C ILE A 160 -2.92 -12.54 -6.34
N ASP A 161 -3.71 -11.50 -6.08
CA ASP A 161 -4.23 -10.58 -7.10
C ASP A 161 -3.80 -9.16 -6.76
N LEU A 162 -2.75 -8.68 -7.45
CA LEU A 162 -2.12 -7.38 -7.27
C LEU A 162 -2.43 -6.40 -8.41
N GLN A 163 -3.47 -6.67 -9.20
CA GLN A 163 -3.81 -5.82 -10.33
C GLN A 163 -3.95 -4.34 -9.91
N ASP A 164 -3.31 -3.45 -10.66
CA ASP A 164 -3.24 -2.00 -10.43
C ASP A 164 -2.56 -1.58 -9.11
N ILE A 165 -1.85 -2.49 -8.46
CA ILE A 165 -1.12 -2.22 -7.22
C ILE A 165 0.37 -2.13 -7.51
N ARG A 166 1.02 -1.06 -7.03
CA ARG A 166 2.47 -0.95 -6.96
C ARG A 166 2.96 -1.68 -5.71
N VAL A 167 3.99 -2.50 -5.84
CA VAL A 167 4.61 -3.21 -4.71
C VAL A 167 6.06 -2.77 -4.57
N VAL A 168 6.44 -2.36 -3.39
CA VAL A 168 7.77 -1.83 -3.09
C VAL A 168 8.35 -2.52 -1.87
N ALA A 169 9.45 -3.23 -2.04
CA ALA A 169 10.24 -3.73 -0.93
C ALA A 169 11.16 -2.61 -0.41
N VAL A 170 11.11 -2.36 0.90
CA VAL A 170 11.81 -1.24 1.53
C VAL A 170 12.79 -1.75 2.58
N ASN A 171 14.01 -1.22 2.57
CA ASN A 171 15.07 -1.57 3.52
C ASN A 171 15.37 -3.08 3.54
N VAL A 172 15.54 -3.67 2.36
CA VAL A 172 15.87 -5.10 2.26
C VAL A 172 17.31 -5.31 2.68
N VAL A 173 17.51 -5.74 3.91
CA VAL A 173 18.84 -6.03 4.46
C VAL A 173 19.35 -7.38 3.98
N LYS A 174 20.67 -7.50 3.88
CA LYS A 174 21.33 -8.77 3.59
C LYS A 174 21.33 -9.66 4.83
N LEU A 175 21.01 -10.93 4.63
CA LEU A 175 21.16 -11.95 5.66
C LEU A 175 22.62 -12.35 5.84
N ARG A 176 22.94 -13.01 6.96
CA ARG A 176 24.31 -13.55 7.18
C ARG A 176 24.73 -14.51 6.07
N THR A 177 23.81 -15.31 5.56
CA THR A 177 24.02 -16.24 4.44
C THR A 177 24.33 -15.51 3.14
N ASP A 178 23.76 -14.32 2.91
CA ASP A 178 24.01 -13.51 1.71
C ASP A 178 25.44 -12.94 1.68
N ASN A 179 26.07 -12.81 2.86
CA ASN A 179 27.48 -12.40 2.93
C ASN A 179 28.45 -13.52 2.50
N LEU A 180 28.01 -14.77 2.59
CA LEU A 180 28.75 -15.94 2.13
C LEU A 180 28.52 -16.19 0.63
N ASP A 181 27.30 -16.00 0.17
CA ASP A 181 26.92 -16.10 -1.24
C ASP A 181 25.94 -14.98 -1.66
N PRO A 182 26.46 -13.89 -2.25
CA PRO A 182 25.63 -12.76 -2.69
C PRO A 182 24.52 -13.13 -3.68
N ARG A 183 24.61 -14.29 -4.37
CA ARG A 183 23.58 -14.75 -5.31
C ARG A 183 22.28 -15.08 -4.60
N LEU A 184 22.32 -15.46 -3.31
CA LEU A 184 21.15 -15.74 -2.50
C LEU A 184 20.27 -14.49 -2.34
N TYR A 185 20.89 -13.34 -2.09
CA TYR A 185 20.19 -12.05 -2.00
C TYR A 185 19.52 -11.69 -3.32
N LEU A 186 20.27 -11.73 -4.42
CA LEU A 186 19.73 -11.41 -5.74
C LEU A 186 18.62 -12.38 -6.16
N GLY A 187 18.84 -13.67 -5.96
CA GLY A 187 17.83 -14.70 -6.28
C GLY A 187 16.53 -14.55 -5.48
N ARG A 188 16.62 -14.10 -4.21
CA ARG A 188 15.46 -13.81 -3.37
C ARG A 188 14.65 -12.65 -3.95
N LEU A 189 15.30 -11.53 -4.32
CA LEU A 189 14.65 -10.38 -4.93
C LEU A 189 14.04 -10.71 -6.30
N GLU A 190 14.77 -11.43 -7.16
CA GLU A 190 14.25 -11.89 -8.46
C GLU A 190 13.05 -12.84 -8.30
N GLY A 191 13.08 -13.72 -7.30
CA GLY A 191 11.97 -14.60 -6.99
C GLY A 191 10.71 -13.84 -6.62
N TRP A 192 10.84 -12.80 -5.78
CA TRP A 192 9.73 -11.93 -5.43
C TRP A 192 9.23 -11.11 -6.61
N GLN A 193 10.13 -10.55 -7.41
CA GLN A 193 9.76 -9.83 -8.62
C GLN A 193 8.88 -10.68 -9.53
N LYS A 194 9.33 -11.90 -9.87
CA LYS A 194 8.56 -12.82 -10.72
C LYS A 194 7.18 -13.15 -10.14
N ARG A 195 7.09 -13.37 -8.82
CA ARG A 195 5.82 -13.68 -8.14
C ARG A 195 4.85 -12.50 -8.17
N VAL A 196 5.34 -11.29 -7.90
CA VAL A 196 4.56 -10.06 -7.86
C VAL A 196 4.08 -9.66 -9.25
N GLU A 197 4.95 -9.77 -10.26
CA GLU A 197 4.60 -9.52 -11.66
C GLU A 197 3.57 -10.55 -12.19
N ALA A 198 3.76 -11.83 -11.88
CA ALA A 198 2.80 -12.89 -12.22
C ALA A 198 1.43 -12.70 -11.54
N ALA A 199 1.39 -12.03 -10.38
CA ALA A 199 0.16 -11.65 -9.69
C ALA A 199 -0.50 -10.37 -10.27
N GLY A 200 0.02 -9.81 -11.36
CA GLY A 200 -0.54 -8.67 -12.06
C GLY A 200 -0.21 -7.31 -11.47
N ALA A 201 0.82 -7.21 -10.62
CA ALA A 201 1.22 -5.92 -10.07
C ALA A 201 1.59 -4.93 -11.17
N ARG A 202 1.20 -3.68 -10.98
CA ARG A 202 1.53 -2.57 -11.88
C ARG A 202 3.03 -2.32 -11.94
N GLU A 203 3.72 -2.51 -10.81
CA GLU A 203 5.14 -2.21 -10.67
C GLU A 203 5.72 -2.98 -9.49
N TRP A 204 6.98 -3.43 -9.62
CA TRP A 204 7.82 -3.91 -8.53
C TRP A 204 9.05 -3.03 -8.41
N ARG A 205 9.37 -2.60 -7.19
CA ARG A 205 10.62 -1.88 -6.87
C ARG A 205 11.25 -2.36 -5.58
N VAL A 206 12.55 -2.13 -5.47
CA VAL A 206 13.31 -2.29 -4.22
C VAL A 206 13.96 -0.96 -3.88
N ILE A 207 13.74 -0.46 -2.67
CA ILE A 207 14.28 0.81 -2.17
C ILE A 207 14.97 0.53 -0.84
N ASN A 208 16.27 0.80 -0.77
CA ASN A 208 17.04 0.68 0.47
C ASN A 208 17.32 2.04 1.13
N ASP A 209 16.90 3.12 0.49
CA ASP A 209 17.04 4.48 0.95
C ASP A 209 15.66 5.15 1.05
N LEU A 210 15.39 5.78 2.20
CA LEU A 210 14.12 6.48 2.44
C LEU A 210 13.97 7.76 1.61
N GLU A 211 15.08 8.34 1.12
CA GLU A 211 15.03 9.53 0.25
C GLU A 211 14.28 9.23 -1.07
N HIS A 212 14.34 8.00 -1.56
CA HIS A 212 13.62 7.59 -2.76
C HIS A 212 12.12 7.33 -2.53
N LEU A 213 11.68 7.24 -1.27
CA LEU A 213 10.27 7.01 -0.94
C LEU A 213 9.40 8.20 -1.35
N ASP A 214 9.93 9.43 -1.23
CA ASP A 214 9.21 10.66 -1.64
C ASP A 214 8.91 10.67 -3.14
N ALA A 215 9.91 10.41 -3.96
CA ALA A 215 9.75 10.35 -5.41
C ALA A 215 8.75 9.28 -5.84
N LEU A 216 8.67 8.18 -5.10
CA LEU A 216 7.77 7.06 -5.37
C LEU A 216 6.31 7.37 -5.02
N LEU A 217 6.06 8.05 -3.92
CA LEU A 217 4.68 8.37 -3.49
C LEU A 217 4.06 9.50 -4.32
N ASN A 218 4.89 10.37 -4.89
CA ASN A 218 4.48 11.51 -5.71
C ASN A 218 4.42 11.22 -7.23
N SER A 219 4.77 9.98 -7.67
CA SER A 219 4.78 9.56 -9.07
C SER A 219 3.43 8.93 -9.54
#